data_7ae4b622a7108bd4d5ba9cee69014a2f
#
_entry.id   7ae4b622a7108bd4d5ba9cee69014a2f
#
_cell.length_a   1.000
_cell.length_b   1.000
_cell.length_c   1.000
_cell.angle_alpha   90.00
_cell.angle_beta   90.00
_cell.angle_gamma   90.00
#
_symmetry.space_group_name_H-M   'P 1'
#
loop_
_entity.id
_entity.type
_entity.pdbx_description
1 polymer ?
#
loop_
_entity_poly.entity_id
_entity_poly.type
_entity_poly.pdbx_seq_one_letter_code
_entity_poly.pdbx_strand_id
1 'polypeptide(L)'
;DRQVADIDNLWGLYESAINLAEKDDAANREIFTKWYDTVHDQLGIRWNITMGLYWIRPYEFINLDSINRGFIVDPDNMPVDFVNSVKKKLNKVPYASEYLAIKDACLHALKDSDYEYKNFPELSYRAWIVSKQVNQEKAEVKGKKSSKAAFLRWFAPLIQALRDLGGSGTPAEARAKIIENEQLSEDEINQTRGKNNVNRFENEVAFARNYLVNAGYIDKSVYGIWTLTEAGKSVDMTSEMAS
;
A
#
# COMPACT_ATOMS: atom_id res chain seq x y z
N ASP A 1 20.38 -14.81 -3.20
CA ASP A 1 20.26 -14.78 -4.67
C ASP A 1 19.21 -15.78 -5.11
N ARG A 2 18.53 -15.51 -6.24
CA ARG A 2 17.57 -16.44 -6.84
C ARG A 2 18.28 -17.71 -7.27
N GLN A 3 17.62 -18.86 -7.04
CA GLN A 3 18.09 -20.15 -7.45
C GLN A 3 17.55 -20.52 -8.85
N VAL A 4 18.27 -21.37 -9.58
CA VAL A 4 17.84 -21.81 -10.93
C VAL A 4 16.47 -22.51 -10.88
N ALA A 5 16.20 -23.27 -9.82
CA ALA A 5 14.95 -24.01 -9.62
C ALA A 5 13.77 -23.18 -9.14
N ASP A 6 13.93 -21.89 -8.80
CA ASP A 6 12.86 -21.08 -8.18
C ASP A 6 11.61 -20.99 -9.07
N ILE A 7 11.79 -20.91 -10.38
CA ILE A 7 10.67 -20.84 -11.34
C ILE A 7 9.96 -22.19 -11.44
N ASP A 8 10.72 -23.29 -11.52
CA ASP A 8 10.15 -24.63 -11.60
C ASP A 8 9.39 -25.00 -10.32
N ASN A 9 9.89 -24.56 -9.16
CA ASN A 9 9.20 -24.73 -7.88
C ASN A 9 7.86 -23.97 -7.84
N LEU A 10 7.79 -22.75 -8.40
CA LEU A 10 6.55 -21.98 -8.53
C LEU A 10 5.55 -22.69 -9.45
N TRP A 11 6.02 -23.30 -10.55
CA TRP A 11 5.15 -24.09 -11.43
C TRP A 11 4.63 -25.34 -10.73
N GLY A 12 5.49 -26.05 -9.98
CA GLY A 12 5.09 -27.20 -9.17
C GLY A 12 4.03 -26.84 -8.13
N LEU A 13 4.17 -25.70 -7.44
CA LEU A 13 3.14 -25.18 -6.54
C LEU A 13 1.85 -24.85 -7.29
N TYR A 14 1.92 -24.20 -8.46
CA TYR A 14 0.76 -23.84 -9.27
C TYR A 14 -0.04 -25.09 -9.67
N GLU A 15 0.60 -26.11 -10.23
CA GLU A 15 -0.05 -27.36 -10.64
C GLU A 15 -0.65 -28.10 -9.44
N SER A 16 0.08 -28.20 -8.32
CA SER A 16 -0.40 -28.87 -7.12
C SER A 16 -1.58 -28.12 -6.49
N ALA A 17 -1.62 -26.80 -6.56
CA ALA A 17 -2.74 -26.00 -6.08
C ALA A 17 -4.01 -26.23 -6.95
N ILE A 18 -3.87 -26.34 -8.27
CA ILE A 18 -4.99 -26.66 -9.14
C ILE A 18 -5.56 -28.07 -8.80
N ASN A 19 -4.66 -29.07 -8.69
CA ASN A 19 -5.08 -30.44 -8.40
C ASN A 19 -5.76 -30.54 -7.01
N LEU A 20 -5.23 -29.82 -6.01
CA LEU A 20 -5.84 -29.75 -4.68
C LEU A 20 -7.21 -29.07 -4.69
N ALA A 21 -7.37 -28.00 -5.49
CA ALA A 21 -8.63 -27.31 -5.63
C ALA A 21 -9.71 -28.15 -6.34
N GLU A 22 -9.31 -28.99 -7.30
CA GLU A 22 -10.19 -29.90 -8.01
C GLU A 22 -10.59 -31.11 -7.12
N LYS A 23 -9.65 -31.58 -6.31
CA LYS A 23 -9.90 -32.72 -5.42
C LYS A 23 -9.06 -32.60 -4.13
N ASP A 24 -9.71 -32.16 -3.06
CA ASP A 24 -9.08 -32.03 -1.74
C ASP A 24 -9.05 -33.42 -1.04
N ASP A 25 -7.99 -34.19 -1.34
CA ASP A 25 -7.73 -35.48 -0.72
C ASP A 25 -6.30 -35.55 -0.12
N ALA A 26 -6.00 -36.60 0.62
CA ALA A 26 -4.74 -36.76 1.32
C ALA A 26 -3.52 -36.72 0.37
N ALA A 27 -3.63 -37.33 -0.82
CA ALA A 27 -2.54 -37.39 -1.79
C ALA A 27 -2.23 -36.00 -2.38
N ASN A 28 -3.28 -35.26 -2.77
CA ASN A 28 -3.11 -33.90 -3.28
C ASN A 28 -2.64 -32.93 -2.20
N ARG A 29 -3.09 -33.08 -0.94
CA ARG A 29 -2.58 -32.30 0.21
C ARG A 29 -1.09 -32.57 0.46
N GLU A 30 -0.62 -33.81 0.33
CA GLU A 30 0.79 -34.16 0.49
C GLU A 30 1.65 -33.51 -0.60
N ILE A 31 1.23 -33.61 -1.88
CA ILE A 31 1.94 -33.00 -3.01
C ILE A 31 1.96 -31.46 -2.90
N PHE A 32 0.83 -30.87 -2.56
CA PHE A 32 0.72 -29.43 -2.31
C PHE A 32 1.65 -28.99 -1.17
N THR A 33 1.64 -29.70 -0.04
CA THR A 33 2.50 -29.39 1.09
C THR A 33 3.96 -29.36 0.71
N LYS A 34 4.43 -30.35 -0.03
CA LYS A 34 5.82 -30.38 -0.52
C LYS A 34 6.19 -29.15 -1.34
N TRP A 35 5.37 -28.79 -2.31
CA TRP A 35 5.66 -27.64 -3.19
C TRP A 35 5.48 -26.31 -2.48
N TYR A 36 4.45 -26.19 -1.64
CA TYR A 36 4.24 -24.97 -0.85
C TYR A 36 5.44 -24.69 0.06
N ASP A 37 5.90 -25.66 0.82
CA ASP A 37 7.02 -25.49 1.75
C ASP A 37 8.33 -25.21 1.00
N THR A 38 8.53 -25.83 -0.17
CA THR A 38 9.67 -25.51 -1.04
C THR A 38 9.65 -24.05 -1.50
N VAL A 39 8.49 -23.54 -1.93
CA VAL A 39 8.33 -22.16 -2.38
C VAL A 39 8.34 -21.18 -1.20
N HIS A 40 7.80 -21.57 -0.05
CA HIS A 40 7.76 -20.74 1.16
C HIS A 40 9.13 -20.22 1.56
N ASP A 41 10.17 -21.03 1.42
CA ASP A 41 11.54 -20.71 1.81
C ASP A 41 12.32 -19.93 0.74
N GLN A 42 11.75 -19.70 -0.45
CA GLN A 42 12.37 -18.91 -1.51
C GLN A 42 12.46 -17.42 -1.18
N LEU A 43 13.52 -16.79 -1.63
CA LEU A 43 13.78 -15.37 -1.40
C LEU A 43 12.67 -14.48 -1.98
N GLY A 44 12.06 -13.67 -1.13
CA GLY A 44 11.09 -12.64 -1.55
C GLY A 44 9.64 -13.11 -1.64
N ILE A 45 9.36 -14.39 -1.46
CA ILE A 45 8.00 -14.95 -1.53
C ILE A 45 7.11 -14.39 -0.41
N ARG A 46 7.47 -14.63 0.84
CA ARG A 46 6.74 -14.14 2.02
C ARG A 46 5.21 -14.39 1.90
N TRP A 47 4.39 -13.42 2.29
CA TRP A 47 2.92 -13.51 2.23
C TRP A 47 2.36 -13.57 0.79
N ASN A 48 3.17 -13.24 -0.23
CA ASN A 48 2.74 -13.29 -1.63
C ASN A 48 2.35 -14.70 -2.09
N ILE A 49 2.88 -15.75 -1.44
CA ILE A 49 2.48 -17.13 -1.73
C ILE A 49 0.97 -17.31 -1.59
N THR A 50 0.37 -16.77 -0.53
CA THR A 50 -1.07 -16.91 -0.27
C THR A 50 -1.90 -16.06 -1.24
N MET A 51 -1.38 -14.91 -1.69
CA MET A 51 -2.01 -14.09 -2.72
C MET A 51 -2.01 -14.81 -4.07
N GLY A 52 -0.90 -15.42 -4.44
CA GLY A 52 -0.80 -16.22 -5.67
C GLY A 52 -1.79 -17.36 -5.69
N LEU A 53 -1.91 -18.13 -4.61
CA LEU A 53 -2.87 -19.21 -4.46
C LEU A 53 -4.33 -18.72 -4.59
N TYR A 54 -4.64 -17.61 -3.94
CA TYR A 54 -5.97 -16.98 -4.05
C TYR A 54 -6.29 -16.60 -5.50
N TRP A 55 -5.35 -16.05 -6.26
CA TRP A 55 -5.59 -15.71 -7.68
C TRP A 55 -5.78 -16.94 -8.57
N ILE A 56 -5.15 -18.08 -8.21
CA ILE A 56 -5.35 -19.34 -8.93
C ILE A 56 -6.76 -19.88 -8.73
N ARG A 57 -7.23 -19.96 -7.47
CA ARG A 57 -8.53 -20.51 -7.08
C ARG A 57 -9.09 -19.75 -5.87
N PRO A 58 -9.77 -18.62 -6.07
CA PRO A 58 -10.17 -17.72 -4.99
C PRO A 58 -11.20 -18.29 -4.03
N TYR A 59 -11.96 -19.30 -4.44
CA TYR A 59 -12.93 -19.97 -3.57
C TYR A 59 -12.30 -21.08 -2.73
N GLU A 60 -11.12 -21.57 -3.12
CA GLU A 60 -10.44 -22.69 -2.47
C GLU A 60 -9.28 -22.24 -1.56
N PHE A 61 -8.64 -21.12 -1.86
CA PHE A 61 -7.48 -20.65 -1.12
C PHE A 61 -7.72 -19.26 -0.53
N ILE A 62 -7.44 -19.14 0.77
CA ILE A 62 -7.55 -17.85 1.47
C ILE A 62 -6.34 -16.95 1.19
N ASN A 63 -6.59 -15.69 0.86
CA ASN A 63 -5.56 -14.67 0.84
C ASN A 63 -5.22 -14.20 2.27
N LEU A 64 -3.95 -14.27 2.65
CA LEU A 64 -3.45 -13.81 3.95
C LEU A 64 -2.59 -12.54 3.80
N ASP A 65 -3.01 -11.57 3.00
CA ASP A 65 -2.42 -10.24 3.00
C ASP A 65 -2.68 -9.50 4.34
N SER A 66 -2.13 -8.31 4.49
CA SER A 66 -2.25 -7.55 5.74
C SER A 66 -3.69 -7.19 6.10
N ILE A 67 -4.54 -6.94 5.09
CA ILE A 67 -5.94 -6.55 5.28
C ILE A 67 -6.74 -7.77 5.75
N ASN A 68 -6.64 -8.88 5.03
CA ASN A 68 -7.34 -10.11 5.40
C ASN A 68 -6.87 -10.66 6.75
N ARG A 69 -5.54 -10.67 7.02
CA ARG A 69 -5.04 -11.09 8.33
C ARG A 69 -5.58 -10.24 9.47
N GLY A 70 -5.60 -8.91 9.29
CA GLY A 70 -6.18 -8.00 10.29
C GLY A 70 -7.66 -8.30 10.55
N PHE A 71 -8.41 -8.59 9.50
CA PHE A 71 -9.83 -8.88 9.57
C PHE A 71 -10.14 -10.21 10.30
N ILE A 72 -9.42 -11.28 9.94
CA ILE A 72 -9.71 -12.63 10.48
C ILE A 72 -9.20 -12.86 11.91
N VAL A 73 -8.35 -11.99 12.45
CA VAL A 73 -7.91 -12.05 13.86
C VAL A 73 -8.68 -11.12 14.78
N ASP A 74 -9.68 -10.44 14.26
CA ASP A 74 -10.53 -9.51 15.00
C ASP A 74 -11.81 -10.24 15.44
N PRO A 75 -12.08 -10.32 16.75
CA PRO A 75 -13.28 -10.99 17.29
C PRO A 75 -14.59 -10.27 16.93
N ASP A 76 -14.53 -9.00 16.50
CA ASP A 76 -15.71 -8.28 15.99
C ASP A 76 -16.10 -8.74 14.58
N ASN A 77 -15.19 -9.37 13.86
CA ASN A 77 -15.39 -9.82 12.48
C ASN A 77 -15.51 -11.35 12.36
N MET A 78 -14.95 -12.11 13.28
CA MET A 78 -14.88 -13.57 13.20
C MET A 78 -15.18 -14.22 14.55
N PRO A 79 -15.66 -15.48 14.59
CA PRO A 79 -15.92 -16.20 15.84
C PRO A 79 -14.68 -16.23 16.74
N VAL A 80 -14.87 -15.99 18.04
CA VAL A 80 -13.78 -15.89 19.02
C VAL A 80 -12.91 -17.15 19.05
N ASP A 81 -13.54 -18.33 18.97
CA ASP A 81 -12.82 -19.61 18.96
C ASP A 81 -11.92 -19.76 17.73
N PHE A 82 -12.43 -19.35 16.56
CA PHE A 82 -11.62 -19.29 15.34
C PHE A 82 -10.44 -18.31 15.52
N VAL A 83 -10.70 -17.09 15.98
CA VAL A 83 -9.66 -16.06 16.20
C VAL A 83 -8.55 -16.61 17.11
N ASN A 84 -8.92 -17.23 18.23
CA ASN A 84 -7.97 -17.82 19.18
C ASN A 84 -7.12 -18.94 18.54
N SER A 85 -7.70 -19.72 17.64
CA SER A 85 -7.03 -20.84 16.97
C SER A 85 -6.00 -20.41 15.92
N VAL A 86 -6.20 -19.23 15.27
CA VAL A 86 -5.38 -18.76 14.14
C VAL A 86 -4.43 -17.64 14.49
N LYS A 87 -4.74 -16.78 15.47
CA LYS A 87 -4.02 -15.55 15.78
C LYS A 87 -2.51 -15.74 15.96
N LYS A 88 -2.10 -16.78 16.68
CA LYS A 88 -0.67 -17.07 16.89
C LYS A 88 0.03 -17.56 15.62
N LYS A 89 -0.67 -18.32 14.76
CA LYS A 89 -0.15 -18.85 13.51
C LYS A 89 0.10 -17.77 12.45
N LEU A 90 -0.58 -16.62 12.58
CA LEU A 90 -0.49 -15.49 11.65
C LEU A 90 0.58 -14.45 12.01
N ASN A 91 1.41 -14.71 13.02
CA ASN A 91 2.56 -13.84 13.34
C ASN A 91 3.71 -13.97 12.33
N LYS A 92 3.78 -15.05 11.60
CA LYS A 92 4.74 -15.32 10.52
C LYS A 92 4.00 -15.95 9.34
N VAL A 93 4.64 -16.02 8.19
CA VAL A 93 4.09 -16.76 7.05
C VAL A 93 3.95 -18.23 7.47
N PRO A 94 2.76 -18.83 7.38
CA PRO A 94 2.57 -20.22 7.79
C PRO A 94 3.21 -21.18 6.76
N TYR A 95 3.72 -22.31 7.22
CA TYR A 95 4.01 -23.46 6.37
C TYR A 95 2.71 -24.12 5.90
N ALA A 96 2.79 -25.00 4.91
CA ALA A 96 1.61 -25.59 4.25
C ALA A 96 0.59 -26.18 5.22
N SER A 97 1.04 -26.96 6.21
CA SER A 97 0.15 -27.59 7.19
C SER A 97 -0.61 -26.56 8.02
N GLU A 98 0.05 -25.49 8.45
CA GLU A 98 -0.57 -24.37 9.18
C GLU A 98 -1.53 -23.59 8.27
N TYR A 99 -1.12 -23.35 7.01
CA TYR A 99 -1.95 -22.65 6.02
C TYR A 99 -3.24 -23.40 5.72
N LEU A 100 -3.15 -24.71 5.44
CA LEU A 100 -4.31 -25.56 5.20
C LEU A 100 -5.24 -25.62 6.43
N ALA A 101 -4.66 -25.72 7.64
CA ALA A 101 -5.46 -25.70 8.87
C ALA A 101 -6.19 -24.34 9.06
N ILE A 102 -5.54 -23.21 8.74
CA ILE A 102 -6.18 -21.87 8.76
C ILE A 102 -7.30 -21.80 7.72
N LYS A 103 -7.03 -22.27 6.49
CA LYS A 103 -8.01 -22.33 5.39
C LYS A 103 -9.25 -23.12 5.80
N ASP A 104 -9.05 -24.34 6.29
CA ASP A 104 -10.15 -25.25 6.68
C ASP A 104 -10.95 -24.70 7.87
N ALA A 105 -10.27 -24.17 8.89
CA ALA A 105 -10.93 -23.54 10.04
C ALA A 105 -11.73 -22.30 9.63
N CYS A 106 -11.22 -21.50 8.70
CA CYS A 106 -11.92 -20.32 8.19
C CYS A 106 -13.19 -20.72 7.42
N LEU A 107 -13.10 -21.70 6.51
CA LEU A 107 -14.27 -22.21 5.79
C LEU A 107 -15.33 -22.78 6.73
N HIS A 108 -14.90 -23.49 7.79
CA HIS A 108 -15.82 -23.99 8.81
C HIS A 108 -16.53 -22.83 9.53
N ALA A 109 -15.77 -21.83 9.99
CA ALA A 109 -16.32 -20.67 10.66
C ALA A 109 -17.31 -19.89 9.78
N LEU A 110 -17.05 -19.78 8.48
CA LEU A 110 -17.94 -19.09 7.53
C LEU A 110 -19.24 -19.87 7.27
N LYS A 111 -19.20 -21.20 7.32
CA LYS A 111 -20.40 -22.03 7.13
C LYS A 111 -21.35 -21.97 8.32
N ASP A 112 -20.80 -21.97 9.54
CA ASP A 112 -21.57 -22.10 10.78
C ASP A 112 -22.01 -20.74 11.37
N SER A 113 -21.63 -19.63 10.74
CA SER A 113 -21.94 -18.28 11.22
C SER A 113 -23.10 -17.64 10.46
N ASP A 114 -23.76 -16.68 11.10
CA ASP A 114 -24.77 -15.80 10.47
C ASP A 114 -24.15 -14.64 9.66
N TYR A 115 -22.84 -14.72 9.35
CA TYR A 115 -22.17 -13.68 8.56
C TYR A 115 -22.73 -13.59 7.15
N GLU A 116 -22.75 -12.37 6.59
CA GLU A 116 -23.14 -12.09 5.20
C GLU A 116 -22.16 -12.69 4.18
N TYR A 117 -20.90 -12.95 4.57
CA TYR A 117 -19.86 -13.52 3.72
C TYR A 117 -19.67 -15.01 4.01
N LYS A 118 -19.75 -15.83 2.95
CA LYS A 118 -19.76 -17.31 3.04
C LYS A 118 -18.57 -17.98 2.35
N ASN A 119 -17.70 -17.20 1.71
CA ASN A 119 -16.53 -17.67 0.97
C ASN A 119 -15.38 -16.66 1.05
N PHE A 120 -14.20 -17.05 0.59
CA PHE A 120 -13.02 -16.20 0.66
C PHE A 120 -13.10 -14.91 -0.18
N PRO A 121 -13.66 -14.88 -1.40
CA PRO A 121 -13.90 -13.64 -2.13
C PRO A 121 -14.78 -12.64 -1.36
N GLU A 122 -15.87 -13.08 -0.79
CA GLU A 122 -16.78 -12.23 0.00
C GLU A 122 -16.11 -11.74 1.28
N LEU A 123 -15.39 -12.64 1.98
CA LEU A 123 -14.58 -12.27 3.15
C LEU A 123 -13.54 -11.21 2.80
N SER A 124 -12.77 -11.41 1.73
CA SER A 124 -11.75 -10.45 1.29
C SER A 124 -12.37 -9.11 0.91
N TYR A 125 -13.52 -9.10 0.27
CA TYR A 125 -14.25 -7.88 -0.05
C TYR A 125 -14.72 -7.15 1.22
N ARG A 126 -15.27 -7.89 2.18
CA ARG A 126 -15.69 -7.33 3.47
C ARG A 126 -14.51 -6.76 4.25
N ALA A 127 -13.40 -7.50 4.31
CA ALA A 127 -12.16 -7.06 4.94
C ALA A 127 -11.66 -5.73 4.34
N TRP A 128 -11.73 -5.59 3.02
CA TRP A 128 -11.36 -4.36 2.33
C TRP A 128 -12.30 -3.19 2.68
N ILE A 129 -13.62 -3.41 2.74
CA ILE A 129 -14.59 -2.38 3.15
C ILE A 129 -14.30 -1.90 4.57
N VAL A 130 -14.15 -2.82 5.54
CA VAL A 130 -13.85 -2.49 6.93
C VAL A 130 -12.52 -1.72 7.03
N SER A 131 -11.50 -2.16 6.30
CA SER A 131 -10.21 -1.45 6.24
C SER A 131 -10.34 -0.03 5.71
N LYS A 132 -11.18 0.21 4.71
CA LYS A 132 -11.46 1.57 4.19
C LYS A 132 -12.17 2.42 5.23
N GLN A 133 -13.19 1.90 5.90
CA GLN A 133 -13.93 2.62 6.95
C GLN A 133 -13.01 3.03 8.09
N VAL A 134 -12.21 2.10 8.62
CA VAL A 134 -11.22 2.37 9.66
C VAL A 134 -10.19 3.42 9.21
N ASN A 135 -9.76 3.40 7.95
CA ASN A 135 -8.83 4.39 7.41
C ASN A 135 -9.51 5.75 7.22
N GLN A 136 -10.78 5.80 6.85
CA GLN A 136 -11.57 7.03 6.77
C GLN A 136 -11.79 7.63 8.16
N GLU A 137 -12.21 6.84 9.14
CA GLU A 137 -12.37 7.30 10.54
C GLU A 137 -11.04 7.81 11.12
N LYS A 138 -9.93 7.09 10.86
CA LYS A 138 -8.58 7.55 11.25
C LYS A 138 -8.19 8.84 10.51
N ALA A 139 -8.58 9.01 9.27
CA ALA A 139 -8.36 10.24 8.51
C ALA A 139 -9.24 11.38 9.05
N GLU A 140 -10.49 11.12 9.43
CA GLU A 140 -11.39 12.12 10.05
C GLU A 140 -10.93 12.52 11.46
N VAL A 141 -10.49 11.55 12.27
CA VAL A 141 -9.89 11.82 13.60
C VAL A 141 -8.55 12.54 13.45
N LYS A 142 -7.74 12.22 12.44
CA LYS A 142 -6.54 12.97 12.07
C LYS A 142 -6.88 14.28 11.34
N GLY A 143 -7.99 14.35 10.61
CA GLY A 143 -8.45 15.52 9.87
C GLY A 143 -8.91 16.69 10.75
N LYS A 144 -9.11 16.47 12.06
CA LYS A 144 -9.10 17.55 13.06
C LYS A 144 -7.69 18.05 13.41
N LYS A 145 -6.63 17.42 12.87
CA LYS A 145 -5.21 17.76 13.11
C LYS A 145 -4.24 17.51 11.94
N SER A 146 -4.71 17.30 10.74
CA SER A 146 -3.84 17.21 9.56
C SER A 146 -4.56 17.75 8.36
N SER A 147 -4.25 19.00 8.10
CA SER A 147 -3.74 19.45 6.79
C SER A 147 -4.17 18.59 5.61
N LYS A 148 -4.92 19.16 4.68
CA LYS A 148 -4.67 19.03 3.24
C LYS A 148 -3.21 18.57 3.05
N ALA A 149 -2.94 17.63 2.17
CA ALA A 149 -1.59 17.05 2.04
C ALA A 149 -0.55 18.17 2.16
N ALA A 150 0.41 18.02 3.09
CA ALA A 150 1.25 19.13 3.56
C ALA A 150 1.99 19.87 2.42
N PHE A 151 2.19 19.19 1.28
CA PHE A 151 2.81 19.77 0.10
C PHE A 151 1.89 20.72 -0.71
N LEU A 152 0.54 20.66 -0.50
CA LEU A 152 -0.40 21.53 -1.22
C LEU A 152 -0.19 23.00 -0.88
N ARG A 153 0.25 23.28 0.34
CA ARG A 153 0.58 24.65 0.78
C ARG A 153 1.68 25.30 -0.06
N TRP A 154 2.48 24.48 -0.75
CA TRP A 154 3.61 24.97 -1.58
C TRP A 154 3.23 25.24 -3.03
N PHE A 155 2.00 25.00 -3.47
CA PHE A 155 1.59 25.23 -4.86
C PHE A 155 1.69 26.71 -5.23
N ALA A 156 1.01 27.57 -4.48
CA ALA A 156 1.07 29.02 -4.72
C ALA A 156 2.47 29.60 -4.48
N PRO A 157 3.17 29.31 -3.37
CA PRO A 157 4.53 29.75 -3.14
C PRO A 157 5.52 29.35 -4.24
N LEU A 158 5.42 28.12 -4.78
CA LEU A 158 6.31 27.66 -5.83
C LEU A 158 6.05 28.36 -7.17
N ILE A 159 4.80 28.55 -7.56
CA ILE A 159 4.43 29.31 -8.76
C ILE A 159 4.91 30.74 -8.62
N GLN A 160 4.70 31.38 -7.45
CA GLN A 160 5.13 32.76 -7.23
C GLN A 160 6.67 32.88 -7.25
N ALA A 161 7.38 31.98 -6.59
CA ALA A 161 8.84 31.96 -6.60
C ALA A 161 9.40 31.85 -8.03
N LEU A 162 8.83 31.01 -8.87
CA LEU A 162 9.25 30.89 -10.27
C LEU A 162 8.91 32.16 -11.09
N ARG A 163 7.81 32.84 -10.80
CA ARG A 163 7.49 34.15 -11.42
C ARG A 163 8.54 35.20 -11.06
N ASP A 164 8.88 35.27 -9.78
CA ASP A 164 9.89 36.23 -9.28
C ASP A 164 11.29 35.95 -9.84
N LEU A 165 11.58 34.72 -10.23
CA LEU A 165 12.80 34.32 -10.95
C LEU A 165 12.71 34.52 -12.48
N GLY A 166 11.69 35.24 -12.97
CA GLY A 166 11.52 35.46 -14.40
C GLY A 166 10.91 34.30 -15.18
N GLY A 167 10.25 33.36 -14.51
CA GLY A 167 9.52 32.26 -15.14
C GLY A 167 10.26 30.93 -15.12
N SER A 168 11.55 30.89 -14.70
CA SER A 168 12.31 29.65 -14.60
C SER A 168 13.41 29.74 -13.55
N GLY A 169 13.83 28.57 -13.01
CA GLY A 169 14.94 28.51 -12.07
C GLY A 169 15.31 27.07 -11.74
N THR A 170 16.47 26.88 -11.14
CA THR A 170 16.88 25.60 -10.58
C THR A 170 16.04 25.26 -9.34
N PRO A 171 15.98 23.99 -8.92
CA PRO A 171 15.34 23.59 -7.66
C PRO A 171 15.87 24.35 -6.44
N ALA A 172 17.16 24.66 -6.42
CA ALA A 172 17.79 25.39 -5.32
C ALA A 172 17.34 26.86 -5.29
N GLU A 173 17.35 27.55 -6.44
CA GLU A 173 16.87 28.92 -6.56
C GLU A 173 15.39 29.05 -6.22
N ALA A 174 14.55 28.14 -6.72
CA ALA A 174 13.14 28.13 -6.40
C ALA A 174 12.88 27.97 -4.89
N ARG A 175 13.59 27.04 -4.23
CA ARG A 175 13.50 26.87 -2.77
C ARG A 175 13.98 28.10 -2.00
N ALA A 176 15.13 28.66 -2.40
CA ALA A 176 15.65 29.88 -1.77
C ALA A 176 14.64 31.02 -1.88
N LYS A 177 14.00 31.16 -3.03
CA LYS A 177 12.97 32.19 -3.27
C LYS A 177 11.69 31.97 -2.47
N ILE A 178 11.27 30.70 -2.28
CA ILE A 178 10.17 30.37 -1.37
C ILE A 178 10.52 30.75 0.06
N ILE A 179 11.74 30.41 0.53
CA ILE A 179 12.20 30.75 1.90
C ILE A 179 12.14 32.26 2.12
N GLU A 180 12.62 33.03 1.16
CA GLU A 180 12.58 34.49 1.20
C GLU A 180 11.16 35.05 1.23
N ASN A 181 10.30 34.61 0.30
CA ASN A 181 8.94 35.10 0.14
C ASN A 181 8.05 34.76 1.35
N GLU A 182 8.15 33.53 1.86
CA GLU A 182 7.34 33.03 2.97
C GLU A 182 7.98 33.32 4.35
N GLN A 183 9.17 33.91 4.39
CA GLN A 183 9.93 34.22 5.62
C GLN A 183 10.08 33.02 6.56
N LEU A 184 10.42 31.86 5.97
CA LEU A 184 10.52 30.61 6.73
C LEU A 184 11.63 30.67 7.78
N SER A 185 11.34 30.15 8.97
CA SER A 185 12.32 30.03 10.05
C SER A 185 13.35 28.91 9.78
N GLU A 186 14.52 28.98 10.41
CA GLU A 186 15.52 27.90 10.31
C GLU A 186 14.98 26.55 10.79
N ASP A 187 14.11 26.54 11.79
CA ASP A 187 13.47 25.31 12.28
C ASP A 187 12.56 24.70 11.23
N GLU A 188 11.80 25.48 10.47
CA GLU A 188 10.95 25.00 9.40
C GLU A 188 11.77 24.47 8.22
N ILE A 189 12.87 25.13 7.87
CA ILE A 189 13.75 24.74 6.77
C ILE A 189 14.50 23.44 7.08
N ASN A 190 14.96 23.28 8.33
CA ASN A 190 15.80 22.16 8.75
C ASN A 190 15.01 20.96 9.30
N GLN A 191 13.68 21.02 9.30
CA GLN A 191 12.83 19.94 9.80
C GLN A 191 13.01 18.67 8.96
N THR A 192 13.34 17.55 9.62
CA THR A 192 13.51 16.26 8.96
C THR A 192 12.36 15.32 9.25
N ARG A 193 12.13 14.34 8.37
CA ARG A 193 11.07 13.33 8.48
C ARG A 193 11.59 11.93 8.18
N GLY A 194 11.10 10.96 8.96
CA GLY A 194 11.34 9.53 8.74
C GLY A 194 12.71 9.03 9.19
N LYS A 195 12.94 7.73 9.05
CA LYS A 195 14.18 7.07 9.48
C LYS A 195 15.43 7.52 8.72
N ASN A 196 15.26 8.08 7.53
CA ASN A 196 16.35 8.52 6.64
C ASN A 196 16.65 10.02 6.75
N ASN A 197 16.09 10.72 7.74
CA ASN A 197 16.29 12.16 7.97
C ASN A 197 16.09 13.02 6.71
N VAL A 198 15.08 12.71 5.91
CA VAL A 198 14.78 13.48 4.68
C VAL A 198 14.30 14.88 5.08
N ASN A 199 14.87 15.93 4.48
CA ASN A 199 14.43 17.29 4.70
C ASN A 199 12.97 17.45 4.28
N ARG A 200 12.13 17.85 5.22
CA ARG A 200 10.67 17.92 5.03
C ARG A 200 10.28 18.99 4.02
N PHE A 201 10.82 20.20 4.14
CA PHE A 201 10.53 21.32 3.25
C PHE A 201 10.92 20.98 1.80
N GLU A 202 12.15 20.52 1.57
CA GLU A 202 12.62 20.17 0.24
C GLU A 202 11.76 19.07 -0.40
N ASN A 203 11.40 18.07 0.36
CA ASN A 203 10.58 16.96 -0.11
C ASN A 203 9.16 17.42 -0.46
N GLU A 204 8.52 18.25 0.38
CA GLU A 204 7.19 18.79 0.14
C GLU A 204 7.17 19.70 -1.11
N VAL A 205 8.18 20.55 -1.32
CA VAL A 205 8.31 21.39 -2.52
C VAL A 205 8.53 20.55 -3.78
N ALA A 206 9.33 19.48 -3.69
CA ALA A 206 9.52 18.55 -4.81
C ALA A 206 8.22 17.82 -5.19
N PHE A 207 7.42 17.40 -4.20
CA PHE A 207 6.08 16.84 -4.45
C PHE A 207 5.16 17.88 -5.10
N ALA A 208 5.09 19.10 -4.58
CA ALA A 208 4.30 20.19 -5.16
C ALA A 208 4.65 20.39 -6.65
N ARG A 209 5.94 20.44 -6.97
CA ARG A 209 6.41 20.55 -8.35
C ARG A 209 5.89 19.42 -9.23
N ASN A 210 5.95 18.17 -8.78
CA ASN A 210 5.48 17.04 -9.57
C ASN A 210 3.98 17.13 -9.91
N TYR A 211 3.17 17.56 -8.96
CA TYR A 211 1.74 17.79 -9.21
C TYR A 211 1.50 18.95 -10.17
N LEU A 212 2.23 20.06 -10.03
CA LEU A 212 2.13 21.22 -10.93
C LEU A 212 2.59 20.88 -12.37
N VAL A 213 3.56 19.97 -12.53
CA VAL A 213 3.93 19.43 -13.84
C VAL A 213 2.80 18.61 -14.44
N ASN A 214 2.20 17.70 -13.66
CA ASN A 214 1.08 16.87 -14.12
C ASN A 214 -0.15 17.73 -14.47
N ALA A 215 -0.34 18.85 -13.78
CA ALA A 215 -1.40 19.81 -14.06
C ALA A 215 -1.07 20.77 -15.24
N GLY A 216 0.14 20.69 -15.81
CA GLY A 216 0.55 21.51 -16.96
C GLY A 216 0.98 22.94 -16.63
N TYR A 217 1.23 23.27 -15.36
CA TYR A 217 1.69 24.60 -14.94
C TYR A 217 3.22 24.75 -14.95
N ILE A 218 3.95 23.64 -14.81
CA ILE A 218 5.43 23.62 -14.89
C ILE A 218 5.84 22.65 -15.99
N ASP A 219 6.77 23.08 -16.84
CA ASP A 219 7.40 22.26 -17.86
C ASP A 219 8.53 21.40 -17.27
N LYS A 220 8.70 20.18 -17.81
CA LYS A 220 9.74 19.22 -17.44
C LYS A 220 10.75 18.93 -18.54
N SER A 221 10.70 19.66 -19.64
CA SER A 221 11.53 19.37 -20.84
C SER A 221 13.02 19.55 -20.60
N VAL A 222 13.41 20.46 -19.70
CA VAL A 222 14.81 20.71 -19.36
C VAL A 222 15.15 20.10 -18.00
N TYR A 223 16.11 19.16 -18.00
CA TYR A 223 16.56 18.54 -16.76
C TYR A 223 17.23 19.57 -15.83
N GLY A 224 16.81 19.56 -14.56
CA GLY A 224 17.39 20.45 -13.53
C GLY A 224 16.86 21.87 -13.56
N ILE A 225 15.98 22.24 -14.48
CA ILE A 225 15.32 23.54 -14.53
C ILE A 225 13.80 23.36 -14.40
N TRP A 226 13.19 24.20 -13.59
CA TRP A 226 11.74 24.29 -13.44
C TRP A 226 11.27 25.54 -14.16
N THR A 227 10.47 25.39 -15.21
CA THR A 227 10.00 26.49 -16.05
C THR A 227 8.49 26.56 -16.01
N LEU A 228 7.92 27.76 -15.81
CA LEU A 228 6.47 27.96 -15.89
C LEU A 228 6.02 27.86 -17.35
N THR A 229 4.94 27.14 -17.57
CA THR A 229 4.20 27.20 -18.85
C THR A 229 3.41 28.52 -18.92
N GLU A 230 2.83 28.85 -20.09
CA GLU A 230 1.93 29.99 -20.17
C GLU A 230 0.75 29.92 -19.21
N ALA A 231 0.20 28.71 -19.01
CA ALA A 231 -0.82 28.46 -18.00
C ALA A 231 -0.29 28.73 -16.58
N GLY A 232 0.94 28.29 -16.26
CA GLY A 232 1.58 28.55 -14.97
C GLY A 232 1.89 30.01 -14.70
N LYS A 233 2.20 30.78 -15.73
CA LYS A 233 2.44 32.24 -15.62
C LYS A 233 1.15 33.00 -15.28
N SER A 234 0.00 32.56 -15.81
CA SER A 234 -1.29 33.27 -15.69
C SER A 234 -2.20 32.76 -14.60
N VAL A 235 -1.95 31.54 -14.05
CA VAL A 235 -2.82 30.93 -13.05
C VAL A 235 -2.86 31.76 -11.76
N ASP A 236 -4.05 32.00 -11.24
CA ASP A 236 -4.26 32.52 -9.87
C ASP A 236 -4.44 31.32 -8.92
N MET A 237 -3.34 30.93 -8.26
CA MET A 237 -3.29 29.77 -7.39
C MET A 237 -3.69 30.18 -5.97
N THR A 238 -4.99 30.23 -5.71
CA THR A 238 -5.51 30.42 -4.35
C THR A 238 -5.49 29.12 -3.55
N SER A 239 -5.53 29.21 -2.21
CA SER A 239 -5.60 28.03 -1.32
C SER A 239 -6.82 27.15 -1.59
N GLU A 240 -7.88 27.67 -2.22
CA GLU A 240 -9.09 26.93 -2.59
C GLU A 240 -8.90 26.06 -3.83
N MET A 241 -8.03 26.46 -4.76
CA MET A 241 -7.73 25.68 -5.98
C MET A 241 -6.79 24.49 -5.72
N ALA A 242 -6.11 24.48 -4.57
CA ALA A 242 -5.25 23.37 -4.14
C ALA A 242 -6.00 22.28 -3.37
N SER A 243 -7.30 22.37 -3.24
CA SER A 243 -8.21 21.42 -2.58
C SER A 243 -8.95 20.59 -3.61
#